data_0f631d1aaf4ad5c34676f549dbe515b8
#
_entry.id   0f631d1aaf4ad5c34676f549dbe515b8
#
_cell.length_a   1.000
_cell.length_b   1.000
_cell.length_c   1.000
_cell.angle_alpha   90.00
_cell.angle_beta   90.00
_cell.angle_gamma   90.00
#
_symmetry.space_group_name_H-M   'P 1'
#
loop_
_entity.id
_entity.type
_entity.pdbx_description
1 polymer ?
#
loop_
_entity_poly.entity_id
_entity_poly.type
_entity_poly.pdbx_seq_one_letter_code
_entity_poly.pdbx_strand_id
1 'polypeptide(L)'
;MSRVSVARVRLGSEIHAPLCRLAHELVGLSGWRRYGVAFLLGVSAVATLPPVDLSPLLVVAFPGLLWLDEGSSGPSASFGLGYAFGFGFFVAGLYWISGALFVDIATFWWLVPIAAAGLPAVFALYAGIALLATNLATNHLRLSGTARVFGFAIAWTAAEWIRGHAFTGLPWNLIGSTWSGDFPGAIAVLQCVAWIGIYGLSFLTVLAASLPALLGASSLVPISECRHWMPAIAAALLVLVPGVSGAVRLEMSPITTGEIWLRIVQPSIPQTMKWEPGAAESNLRSLLNLSAVASPRPIAAIIWPEAATPFLLERDPTVRREIAAIVPKHGYLVTGALRGSPPPGPVVQVWNSIEALNADGDVVARYDKAHLVPFGEYVPIRDALTFKKITSGAIDLSAGPGPRTIILPRLPPFAAAICYEAIFPGAIVNEQERPDWILNLTNDAWYGRSSGPFQHLASARTRTVEEGLPMVRVANNGISAVIDATGRVRARINLYAIGYADVALPAPGEPTLYSRSGDWALVALLVLGALPVVLRLP
;
A
#
# COMPACT_ATOMS: atom_id res chain seq x y z
N MET A 1 -42.48 -27.20 -21.26
CA MET A 1 -41.60 -26.02 -21.33
C MET A 1 -42.05 -24.80 -20.50
N SER A 2 -43.15 -24.82 -19.73
CA SER A 2 -43.71 -23.64 -19.07
C SER A 2 -43.38 -23.47 -17.57
N ARG A 3 -42.99 -24.51 -16.84
CA ARG A 3 -42.70 -24.38 -15.39
C ARG A 3 -41.31 -23.84 -15.03
N VAL A 4 -40.29 -24.00 -15.87
CA VAL A 4 -38.94 -23.49 -15.63
C VAL A 4 -38.84 -21.98 -15.88
N SER A 5 -39.64 -21.45 -16.82
CA SER A 5 -39.71 -20.02 -17.13
C SER A 5 -40.34 -19.21 -16.00
N VAL A 6 -41.40 -19.75 -15.37
CA VAL A 6 -42.13 -19.05 -14.28
C VAL A 6 -41.31 -19.02 -12.98
N ALA A 7 -40.55 -20.06 -12.68
CA ALA A 7 -39.67 -20.10 -11.50
C ALA A 7 -38.48 -19.09 -11.62
N ARG A 8 -37.88 -18.98 -12.81
CA ARG A 8 -36.80 -17.98 -13.08
C ARG A 8 -37.30 -16.54 -12.97
N VAL A 9 -38.53 -16.25 -13.43
CA VAL A 9 -39.12 -14.91 -13.33
C VAL A 9 -39.43 -14.56 -11.87
N ARG A 10 -39.90 -15.51 -11.03
CA ARG A 10 -40.19 -15.26 -9.61
C ARG A 10 -38.93 -15.03 -8.76
N LEU A 11 -37.86 -15.83 -8.93
CA LEU A 11 -36.61 -15.62 -8.22
C LEU A 11 -35.97 -14.25 -8.56
N GLY A 12 -36.03 -13.83 -9.83
CA GLY A 12 -35.57 -12.50 -10.23
C GLY A 12 -36.31 -11.36 -9.54
N SER A 13 -37.65 -11.44 -9.45
CA SER A 13 -38.46 -10.38 -8.83
C SER A 13 -38.31 -10.29 -7.30
N GLU A 14 -38.01 -11.39 -6.61
CA GLU A 14 -37.86 -11.41 -5.15
C GLU A 14 -36.56 -10.77 -4.67
N ILE A 15 -35.48 -10.82 -5.45
CA ILE A 15 -34.18 -10.21 -5.10
C ILE A 15 -34.10 -8.73 -5.55
N HIS A 16 -34.73 -8.38 -6.68
CA HIS A 16 -34.69 -7.02 -7.22
C HIS A 16 -35.54 -6.01 -6.40
N ALA A 17 -36.68 -6.43 -5.87
CA ALA A 17 -37.55 -5.52 -5.15
C ALA A 17 -36.93 -4.89 -3.88
N PRO A 18 -36.17 -5.61 -3.03
CA PRO A 18 -35.47 -5.01 -1.90
C PRO A 18 -34.35 -4.05 -2.33
N LEU A 19 -33.56 -4.42 -3.36
CA LEU A 19 -32.46 -3.59 -3.83
C LEU A 19 -32.95 -2.27 -4.45
N CYS A 20 -34.01 -2.33 -5.27
CA CYS A 20 -34.65 -1.13 -5.83
C CYS A 20 -35.26 -0.23 -4.73
N ARG A 21 -35.84 -0.81 -3.67
CA ARG A 21 -36.32 -0.04 -2.53
C ARG A 21 -35.16 0.66 -1.81
N LEU A 22 -34.07 -0.05 -1.51
CA LEU A 22 -32.91 0.54 -0.87
C LEU A 22 -32.32 1.68 -1.71
N ALA A 23 -32.17 1.48 -3.03
CA ALA A 23 -31.71 2.52 -3.94
C ALA A 23 -32.62 3.75 -3.90
N HIS A 24 -33.96 3.55 -3.96
CA HIS A 24 -34.92 4.63 -3.90
C HIS A 24 -34.88 5.39 -2.57
N GLU A 25 -34.75 4.68 -1.45
CA GLU A 25 -34.57 5.28 -0.13
C GLU A 25 -33.30 6.13 -0.05
N LEU A 26 -32.16 5.63 -0.59
CA LEU A 26 -30.91 6.38 -0.60
C LEU A 26 -30.96 7.61 -1.51
N VAL A 27 -31.57 7.50 -2.70
CA VAL A 27 -31.80 8.64 -3.60
C VAL A 27 -32.68 9.70 -2.93
N GLY A 28 -33.68 9.29 -2.16
CA GLY A 28 -34.62 10.18 -1.44
C GLY A 28 -34.05 10.84 -0.19
N LEU A 29 -32.86 10.40 0.30
CA LEU A 29 -32.25 11.00 1.47
C LEU A 29 -31.90 12.47 1.22
N SER A 30 -32.10 13.31 2.24
CA SER A 30 -31.79 14.75 2.17
C SER A 30 -31.11 15.25 3.45
N GLY A 31 -30.61 16.48 3.40
CA GLY A 31 -29.95 17.14 4.52
C GLY A 31 -28.71 16.37 5.05
N TRP A 32 -28.44 16.50 6.34
CA TRP A 32 -27.26 15.93 6.98
C TRP A 32 -27.21 14.38 6.96
N ARG A 33 -28.38 13.72 6.94
CA ARG A 33 -28.51 12.26 6.92
C ARG A 33 -27.82 11.65 5.68
N ARG A 34 -27.93 12.31 4.53
CA ARG A 34 -27.29 11.90 3.28
C ARG A 34 -25.76 11.84 3.44
N TYR A 35 -25.17 12.90 4.01
CA TYR A 35 -23.73 12.96 4.26
C TYR A 35 -23.27 11.99 5.34
N GLY A 36 -24.09 11.78 6.37
CA GLY A 36 -23.83 10.77 7.40
C GLY A 36 -23.77 9.34 6.83
N VAL A 37 -24.69 8.99 5.93
CA VAL A 37 -24.67 7.69 5.24
C VAL A 37 -23.44 7.59 4.32
N ALA A 38 -23.11 8.64 3.57
CA ALA A 38 -21.91 8.66 2.73
C ALA A 38 -20.62 8.42 3.58
N PHE A 39 -20.53 9.09 4.73
CA PHE A 39 -19.42 8.87 5.68
C PHE A 39 -19.35 7.40 6.15
N LEU A 40 -20.46 6.81 6.55
CA LEU A 40 -20.50 5.40 7.00
C LEU A 40 -20.15 4.41 5.88
N LEU A 41 -20.56 4.69 4.64
CA LEU A 41 -20.15 3.91 3.46
C LEU A 41 -18.62 4.00 3.25
N GLY A 42 -18.04 5.19 3.44
CA GLY A 42 -16.59 5.36 3.42
C GLY A 42 -15.87 4.54 4.49
N VAL A 43 -16.36 4.58 5.74
CA VAL A 43 -15.85 3.76 6.84
C VAL A 43 -15.94 2.26 6.49
N SER A 44 -17.09 1.81 5.95
CA SER A 44 -17.26 0.40 5.56
C SER A 44 -16.31 -0.04 4.45
N ALA A 45 -15.96 0.85 3.53
CA ALA A 45 -15.02 0.56 2.46
C ALA A 45 -13.59 0.28 2.99
N VAL A 46 -13.20 0.82 4.15
CA VAL A 46 -11.90 0.50 4.77
C VAL A 46 -11.83 -0.95 5.23
N ALA A 47 -12.94 -1.54 5.65
CA ALA A 47 -12.96 -2.93 6.08
C ALA A 47 -12.66 -3.93 4.94
N THR A 48 -12.58 -3.47 3.70
CA THR A 48 -12.14 -4.27 2.55
C THR A 48 -10.62 -4.41 2.45
N LEU A 49 -9.90 -3.57 3.18
CA LEU A 49 -8.43 -3.54 3.21
C LEU A 49 -7.88 -4.42 4.34
N PRO A 50 -6.60 -4.87 4.23
CA PRO A 50 -5.94 -5.58 5.33
C PRO A 50 -5.96 -4.79 6.65
N PRO A 51 -6.10 -5.47 7.77
CA PRO A 51 -6.20 -6.93 7.98
C PRO A 51 -7.63 -7.48 8.05
N VAL A 52 -8.65 -6.68 7.71
CA VAL A 52 -10.07 -7.09 7.84
C VAL A 52 -10.53 -7.90 6.63
N ASP A 53 -10.12 -7.50 5.42
CA ASP A 53 -10.26 -8.24 4.17
C ASP A 53 -11.70 -8.59 3.73
N LEU A 54 -12.69 -7.77 4.12
CA LEU A 54 -14.11 -7.95 3.75
C LEU A 54 -14.42 -7.31 2.39
N SER A 55 -13.73 -7.78 1.33
CA SER A 55 -13.84 -7.23 -0.04
C SER A 55 -15.27 -7.06 -0.58
N PRO A 56 -16.29 -7.90 -0.24
CA PRO A 56 -17.65 -7.69 -0.71
C PRO A 56 -18.30 -6.37 -0.28
N LEU A 57 -17.81 -5.71 0.77
CA LEU A 57 -18.35 -4.42 1.22
C LEU A 57 -18.20 -3.31 0.18
N LEU A 58 -17.29 -3.42 -0.77
CA LEU A 58 -17.18 -2.45 -1.88
C LEU A 58 -18.46 -2.42 -2.74
N VAL A 59 -19.12 -3.59 -2.91
CA VAL A 59 -20.38 -3.70 -3.67
C VAL A 59 -21.56 -3.03 -2.94
N VAL A 60 -21.40 -2.68 -1.67
CA VAL A 60 -22.34 -1.88 -0.90
C VAL A 60 -21.92 -0.41 -0.91
N ALA A 61 -20.62 -0.15 -0.70
CA ALA A 61 -20.12 1.21 -0.51
C ALA A 61 -20.24 2.07 -1.77
N PHE A 62 -19.79 1.57 -2.93
CA PHE A 62 -19.82 2.36 -4.17
C PHE A 62 -21.20 2.51 -4.79
N PRO A 63 -22.05 1.45 -4.90
CA PRO A 63 -23.42 1.64 -5.33
C PRO A 63 -24.19 2.59 -4.42
N GLY A 64 -24.03 2.45 -3.10
CA GLY A 64 -24.66 3.37 -2.13
C GLY A 64 -24.24 4.83 -2.35
N LEU A 65 -22.96 5.09 -2.59
CA LEU A 65 -22.45 6.43 -2.89
C LEU A 65 -23.06 6.98 -4.21
N LEU A 66 -23.12 6.16 -5.27
CA LEU A 66 -23.69 6.55 -6.56
C LEU A 66 -25.19 6.84 -6.47
N TRP A 67 -25.97 6.07 -5.68
CA TRP A 67 -27.39 6.34 -5.43
C TRP A 67 -27.60 7.62 -4.62
N LEU A 68 -26.77 7.89 -3.59
CA LEU A 68 -26.79 9.15 -2.88
C LEU A 68 -26.49 10.34 -3.80
N ASP A 69 -25.53 10.18 -4.72
CA ASP A 69 -25.18 11.23 -5.69
C ASP A 69 -26.29 11.47 -6.72
N GLU A 70 -27.02 10.44 -7.13
CA GLU A 70 -28.15 10.58 -8.04
C GLU A 70 -29.25 11.49 -7.48
N GLY A 71 -29.50 11.43 -6.17
CA GLY A 71 -30.40 12.36 -5.49
C GLY A 71 -29.80 13.74 -5.18
N SER A 72 -28.58 14.04 -5.62
CA SER A 72 -27.92 15.31 -5.30
C SER A 72 -28.50 16.49 -6.07
N SER A 73 -28.49 17.68 -5.46
CA SER A 73 -29.04 18.91 -6.03
C SER A 73 -28.07 19.67 -6.94
N GLY A 74 -26.92 19.10 -7.27
CA GLY A 74 -25.93 19.71 -8.16
C GLY A 74 -24.47 19.47 -7.76
N PRO A 75 -23.52 20.09 -8.46
CA PRO A 75 -22.08 19.81 -8.33
C PRO A 75 -21.53 19.96 -6.90
N SER A 76 -21.94 21.00 -6.18
CA SER A 76 -21.48 21.21 -4.79
C SER A 76 -21.97 20.12 -3.83
N ALA A 77 -23.19 19.61 -4.02
CA ALA A 77 -23.72 18.52 -3.22
C ALA A 77 -22.98 17.21 -3.52
N SER A 78 -22.68 16.92 -4.79
CA SER A 78 -21.86 15.79 -5.21
C SER A 78 -20.46 15.84 -4.62
N PHE A 79 -19.78 17.00 -4.70
CA PHE A 79 -18.50 17.19 -4.02
C PHE A 79 -18.61 16.87 -2.53
N GLY A 80 -19.61 17.43 -1.85
CA GLY A 80 -19.81 17.19 -0.42
C GLY A 80 -20.06 15.72 -0.07
N LEU A 81 -20.77 14.97 -0.91
CA LEU A 81 -20.99 13.52 -0.73
C LEU A 81 -19.70 12.73 -0.90
N GLY A 82 -18.94 12.99 -1.97
CA GLY A 82 -17.63 12.39 -2.18
C GLY A 82 -16.66 12.74 -1.05
N TYR A 83 -16.68 13.99 -0.58
CA TYR A 83 -15.89 14.43 0.56
C TYR A 83 -16.26 13.70 1.86
N ALA A 84 -17.55 13.58 2.17
CA ALA A 84 -18.03 12.86 3.36
C ALA A 84 -17.63 11.38 3.32
N PHE A 85 -17.79 10.73 2.15
CA PHE A 85 -17.32 9.36 1.93
C PHE A 85 -15.80 9.24 2.13
N GLY A 86 -15.02 10.11 1.46
CA GLY A 86 -13.58 10.14 1.57
C GLY A 86 -13.11 10.42 3.01
N PHE A 87 -13.79 11.30 3.73
CA PHE A 87 -13.47 11.59 5.12
C PHE A 87 -13.67 10.35 6.00
N GLY A 88 -14.78 9.64 5.87
CA GLY A 88 -15.01 8.36 6.55
C GLY A 88 -13.96 7.32 6.20
N PHE A 89 -13.62 7.20 4.91
CA PHE A 89 -12.60 6.27 4.43
C PHE A 89 -11.21 6.57 5.01
N PHE A 90 -10.78 7.83 4.98
CA PHE A 90 -9.42 8.16 5.44
C PHE A 90 -9.32 8.28 6.96
N VAL A 91 -10.37 8.71 7.68
CA VAL A 91 -10.35 8.67 9.17
C VAL A 91 -10.22 7.23 9.65
N ALA A 92 -11.00 6.31 9.11
CA ALA A 92 -10.93 4.90 9.50
C ALA A 92 -9.67 4.19 8.97
N GLY A 93 -9.14 4.60 7.81
CA GLY A 93 -8.00 3.96 7.16
C GLY A 93 -6.63 4.47 7.62
N LEU A 94 -6.55 5.69 8.16
CA LEU A 94 -5.30 6.36 8.51
C LEU A 94 -5.19 6.74 10.00
N TYR A 95 -6.14 6.31 10.87
CA TYR A 95 -6.13 6.65 12.30
C TYR A 95 -4.80 6.33 12.99
N TRP A 96 -4.10 5.31 12.51
CA TRP A 96 -2.83 4.85 13.06
C TRP A 96 -1.69 5.87 12.91
N ILE A 97 -1.79 6.82 11.96
CA ILE A 97 -0.77 7.89 11.81
C ILE A 97 -0.65 8.72 13.10
N SER A 98 -1.77 8.96 13.78
CA SER A 98 -1.75 9.65 15.07
C SER A 98 -0.96 8.89 16.13
N GLY A 99 -0.81 7.56 16.01
CA GLY A 99 -0.03 6.71 16.89
C GLY A 99 1.44 7.11 16.99
N ALA A 100 2.02 7.63 15.91
CA ALA A 100 3.40 8.13 15.89
C ALA A 100 3.64 9.28 16.88
N LEU A 101 2.62 10.09 17.17
CA LEU A 101 2.71 11.23 18.07
C LEU A 101 2.73 10.83 19.55
N PHE A 102 2.26 9.61 19.89
CA PHE A 102 2.29 9.11 21.25
C PHE A 102 3.69 8.71 21.73
N VAL A 103 4.66 8.63 20.84
CA VAL A 103 6.07 8.38 21.22
C VAL A 103 6.61 9.55 22.07
N ASP A 104 6.21 10.79 21.78
CA ASP A 104 6.48 11.98 22.59
C ASP A 104 5.21 12.84 22.67
N ILE A 105 4.21 12.32 23.38
CA ILE A 105 2.90 12.98 23.50
C ILE A 105 2.99 14.34 24.19
N ALA A 106 3.96 14.53 25.09
CA ALA A 106 4.14 15.80 25.79
C ALA A 106 4.48 16.94 24.83
N THR A 107 5.25 16.64 23.78
CA THR A 107 5.61 17.61 22.73
C THR A 107 4.53 17.74 21.65
N PHE A 108 3.87 16.62 21.26
CA PHE A 108 3.06 16.55 20.04
C PHE A 108 1.54 16.40 20.26
N TRP A 109 1.04 16.52 21.50
CA TRP A 109 -0.37 16.35 21.82
C TRP A 109 -1.33 17.17 20.94
N TRP A 110 -0.93 18.40 20.59
CA TRP A 110 -1.73 19.33 19.78
C TRP A 110 -1.81 18.92 18.30
N LEU A 111 -0.86 18.09 17.82
CA LEU A 111 -0.90 17.52 16.46
C LEU A 111 -1.82 16.30 16.35
N VAL A 112 -2.19 15.66 17.46
CA VAL A 112 -3.03 14.44 17.43
C VAL A 112 -4.35 14.66 16.69
N PRO A 113 -5.16 15.71 16.97
CA PRO A 113 -6.39 15.93 16.20
C PRO A 113 -6.11 16.27 14.73
N ILE A 114 -5.00 16.92 14.42
CA ILE A 114 -4.60 17.24 13.05
C ILE A 114 -4.22 15.95 12.29
N ALA A 115 -3.48 15.05 12.90
CA ALA A 115 -3.14 13.77 12.30
C ALA A 115 -4.36 12.84 12.17
N ALA A 116 -5.24 12.82 13.18
CA ALA A 116 -6.39 11.94 13.22
C ALA A 116 -7.55 12.39 12.31
N ALA A 117 -7.73 13.69 12.10
CA ALA A 117 -8.85 14.24 11.33
C ALA A 117 -8.42 15.23 10.23
N GLY A 118 -7.43 16.07 10.48
CA GLY A 118 -6.98 17.09 9.52
C GLY A 118 -6.35 16.46 8.26
N LEU A 119 -5.46 15.50 8.42
CA LEU A 119 -4.86 14.77 7.29
C LEU A 119 -5.92 13.97 6.49
N PRO A 120 -6.81 13.18 7.13
CA PRO A 120 -7.95 12.59 6.46
C PRO A 120 -8.84 13.60 5.73
N ALA A 121 -9.09 14.79 6.30
CA ALA A 121 -9.86 15.85 5.66
C ALA A 121 -9.24 16.37 4.37
N VAL A 122 -7.89 16.49 4.33
CA VAL A 122 -7.17 16.85 3.10
C VAL A 122 -7.29 15.74 2.06
N PHE A 123 -7.14 14.48 2.44
CA PHE A 123 -7.27 13.38 1.49
C PHE A 123 -8.72 13.14 1.02
N ALA A 124 -9.70 13.50 1.82
CA ALA A 124 -11.12 13.47 1.43
C ALA A 124 -11.42 14.35 0.22
N LEU A 125 -10.63 15.41 -0.02
CA LEU A 125 -10.75 16.27 -1.19
C LEU A 125 -10.65 15.47 -2.51
N TYR A 126 -9.80 14.46 -2.57
CA TYR A 126 -9.64 13.63 -3.76
C TYR A 126 -10.92 12.86 -4.11
N ALA A 127 -11.59 12.28 -3.11
CA ALA A 127 -12.86 11.59 -3.30
C ALA A 127 -13.99 12.60 -3.64
N GLY A 128 -13.96 13.78 -3.02
CA GLY A 128 -14.87 14.90 -3.36
C GLY A 128 -14.71 15.33 -4.81
N ILE A 129 -13.47 15.52 -5.27
CA ILE A 129 -13.16 15.90 -6.65
C ILE A 129 -13.55 14.79 -7.63
N ALA A 130 -13.34 13.52 -7.29
CA ALA A 130 -13.73 12.40 -8.15
C ALA A 130 -15.25 12.38 -8.39
N LEU A 131 -16.05 12.55 -7.33
CA LEU A 131 -17.51 12.56 -7.48
C LEU A 131 -18.01 13.84 -8.16
N LEU A 132 -17.41 14.99 -7.88
CA LEU A 132 -17.66 16.24 -8.59
C LEU A 132 -17.40 16.10 -10.10
N ALA A 133 -16.23 15.55 -10.48
CA ALA A 133 -15.87 15.34 -11.88
C ALA A 133 -16.88 14.40 -12.58
N THR A 134 -17.30 13.34 -11.88
CA THR A 134 -18.35 12.43 -12.37
C THR A 134 -19.67 13.17 -12.61
N ASN A 135 -20.11 14.00 -11.67
CA ASN A 135 -21.34 14.78 -11.78
C ASN A 135 -21.26 15.79 -12.94
N LEU A 136 -20.16 16.52 -13.06
CA LEU A 136 -19.94 17.47 -14.14
C LEU A 136 -19.96 16.76 -15.50
N ALA A 137 -19.22 15.64 -15.64
CA ALA A 137 -19.22 14.86 -16.87
C ALA A 137 -20.64 14.32 -17.20
N THR A 138 -21.36 13.82 -16.20
CA THR A 138 -22.75 13.35 -16.33
C THR A 138 -23.65 14.44 -16.87
N ASN A 139 -23.58 15.66 -16.34
CA ASN A 139 -24.44 16.77 -16.75
C ASN A 139 -24.06 17.33 -18.13
N HIS A 140 -22.75 17.56 -18.39
CA HIS A 140 -22.30 18.16 -19.65
C HIS A 140 -22.39 17.19 -20.83
N LEU A 141 -22.02 15.92 -20.62
CA LEU A 141 -22.03 14.90 -21.67
C LEU A 141 -23.35 14.12 -21.71
N ARG A 142 -24.27 14.38 -20.78
CA ARG A 142 -25.56 13.67 -20.63
C ARG A 142 -25.36 12.16 -20.46
N LEU A 143 -24.40 11.79 -19.60
CA LEU A 143 -24.10 10.38 -19.33
C LEU A 143 -25.22 9.76 -18.48
N SER A 144 -25.55 8.53 -18.80
CA SER A 144 -26.50 7.71 -18.04
C SER A 144 -26.01 6.29 -17.93
N GLY A 145 -26.60 5.51 -17.04
CA GLY A 145 -26.33 4.09 -16.94
C GLY A 145 -24.85 3.75 -16.86
N THR A 146 -24.43 2.86 -17.76
CA THR A 146 -23.06 2.32 -17.84
C THR A 146 -22.02 3.42 -18.03
N ALA A 147 -22.28 4.41 -18.88
CA ALA A 147 -21.33 5.49 -19.15
C ALA A 147 -20.99 6.30 -17.88
N ARG A 148 -21.99 6.55 -17.01
CA ARG A 148 -21.77 7.25 -15.72
C ARG A 148 -20.89 6.41 -14.78
N VAL A 149 -21.11 5.10 -14.70
CA VAL A 149 -20.31 4.20 -13.85
C VAL A 149 -18.86 4.16 -14.33
N PHE A 150 -18.60 4.08 -15.64
CA PHE A 150 -17.26 4.18 -16.20
C PHE A 150 -16.61 5.53 -15.91
N GLY A 151 -17.36 6.63 -16.10
CA GLY A 151 -16.90 7.99 -15.76
C GLY A 151 -16.48 8.11 -14.30
N PHE A 152 -17.25 7.51 -13.37
CA PHE A 152 -16.89 7.45 -11.95
C PHE A 152 -15.62 6.66 -11.69
N ALA A 153 -15.48 5.45 -12.27
CA ALA A 153 -14.29 4.64 -12.09
C ALA A 153 -13.02 5.34 -12.61
N ILE A 154 -13.11 6.02 -13.76
CA ILE A 154 -12.02 6.84 -14.31
C ILE A 154 -11.67 8.00 -13.36
N ALA A 155 -12.66 8.77 -12.91
CA ALA A 155 -12.44 9.92 -12.04
C ALA A 155 -11.85 9.51 -10.69
N TRP A 156 -12.32 8.40 -10.11
CA TRP A 156 -11.79 7.84 -8.87
C TRP A 156 -10.32 7.43 -9.02
N THR A 157 -10.02 6.64 -10.07
CA THR A 157 -8.66 6.16 -10.32
C THR A 157 -7.69 7.31 -10.62
N ALA A 158 -8.12 8.31 -11.38
CA ALA A 158 -7.33 9.51 -11.63
C ALA A 158 -7.05 10.27 -10.31
N ALA A 159 -8.04 10.36 -9.41
CA ALA A 159 -7.85 10.99 -8.10
C ALA A 159 -6.89 10.18 -7.21
N GLU A 160 -6.94 8.85 -7.23
CA GLU A 160 -5.96 7.99 -6.54
C GLU A 160 -4.54 8.18 -7.12
N TRP A 161 -4.42 8.22 -8.45
CA TRP A 161 -3.14 8.42 -9.10
C TRP A 161 -2.54 9.79 -8.76
N ILE A 162 -3.35 10.86 -8.84
CA ILE A 162 -2.91 12.21 -8.45
C ILE A 162 -2.48 12.22 -6.98
N ARG A 163 -3.24 11.60 -6.06
CA ARG A 163 -2.88 11.49 -4.64
C ARG A 163 -1.57 10.74 -4.42
N GLY A 164 -1.29 9.75 -5.25
CA GLY A 164 -0.04 8.99 -5.20
C GLY A 164 1.19 9.77 -5.69
N HIS A 165 1.00 10.84 -6.47
CA HIS A 165 2.10 11.58 -7.12
C HIS A 165 2.16 13.07 -6.73
N ALA A 166 1.04 13.69 -6.34
CA ALA A 166 1.00 15.11 -6.00
C ALA A 166 1.79 15.39 -4.71
N PHE A 167 2.56 16.49 -4.72
CA PHE A 167 3.48 16.87 -3.65
C PHE A 167 4.55 15.81 -3.43
N THR A 168 4.50 15.10 -2.27
CA THR A 168 5.38 13.97 -1.98
C THR A 168 4.72 12.61 -2.28
N GLY A 169 3.43 12.62 -2.61
CA GLY A 169 2.62 11.44 -2.84
C GLY A 169 2.27 10.65 -1.56
N LEU A 170 1.07 10.04 -1.56
CA LEU A 170 0.70 9.02 -0.57
C LEU A 170 -0.21 7.98 -1.22
N PRO A 171 0.36 6.97 -1.91
CA PRO A 171 -0.41 5.88 -2.50
C PRO A 171 -0.82 4.83 -1.45
N TRP A 172 -1.35 5.27 -0.31
CA TRP A 172 -1.81 4.42 0.78
C TRP A 172 -3.32 4.17 0.66
N ASN A 173 -3.77 2.96 0.98
CA ASN A 173 -5.20 2.58 0.90
C ASN A 173 -5.79 2.85 -0.50
N LEU A 174 -5.12 2.41 -1.56
CA LEU A 174 -5.70 2.33 -2.89
C LEU A 174 -6.76 1.22 -2.90
N ILE A 175 -7.86 1.42 -3.63
CA ILE A 175 -8.94 0.41 -3.66
C ILE A 175 -8.45 -0.94 -4.21
N GLY A 176 -7.51 -0.93 -5.17
CA GLY A 176 -6.86 -2.15 -5.65
C GLY A 176 -6.13 -2.96 -4.58
N SER A 177 -5.71 -2.31 -3.47
CA SER A 177 -5.05 -3.00 -2.35
C SER A 177 -5.98 -3.96 -1.57
N THR A 178 -7.28 -3.92 -1.81
CA THR A 178 -8.23 -4.93 -1.32
C THR A 178 -7.79 -6.35 -1.69
N TRP A 179 -7.14 -6.54 -2.83
CA TRP A 179 -6.68 -7.84 -3.31
C TRP A 179 -5.30 -8.27 -2.77
N SER A 180 -4.68 -7.42 -1.95
CA SER A 180 -3.39 -7.73 -1.31
C SER A 180 -3.54 -8.41 0.06
N GLY A 181 -4.77 -8.69 0.50
CA GLY A 181 -5.10 -9.40 1.73
C GLY A 181 -4.87 -10.91 1.67
N ASP A 182 -5.13 -11.59 2.78
CA ASP A 182 -4.87 -13.03 2.96
C ASP A 182 -6.16 -13.87 2.87
N PHE A 183 -7.15 -13.48 2.06
CA PHE A 183 -8.37 -14.25 1.83
C PHE A 183 -8.31 -15.08 0.54
N PRO A 184 -9.12 -16.17 0.43
CA PRO A 184 -9.10 -17.06 -0.72
C PRO A 184 -9.36 -16.33 -2.05
N GLY A 185 -8.49 -16.54 -3.04
CA GLY A 185 -8.58 -15.93 -4.36
C GLY A 185 -7.96 -14.54 -4.49
N ALA A 186 -7.69 -13.83 -3.39
CA ALA A 186 -7.11 -12.49 -3.43
C ALA A 186 -5.81 -12.44 -4.23
N ILE A 187 -4.88 -13.35 -3.94
CA ILE A 187 -3.59 -13.41 -4.63
C ILE A 187 -3.72 -13.67 -6.13
N ALA A 188 -4.76 -14.38 -6.57
CA ALA A 188 -4.98 -14.62 -7.99
C ALA A 188 -5.42 -13.32 -8.70
N VAL A 189 -6.34 -12.56 -8.12
CA VAL A 189 -6.72 -11.24 -8.67
C VAL A 189 -5.56 -10.26 -8.59
N LEU A 190 -4.77 -10.29 -7.52
CA LEU A 190 -3.59 -9.44 -7.36
C LEU A 190 -2.59 -9.61 -8.53
N GLN A 191 -2.53 -10.79 -9.18
CA GLN A 191 -1.63 -10.98 -10.32
C GLN A 191 -1.85 -9.97 -11.45
N CYS A 192 -3.02 -9.33 -11.53
CA CYS A 192 -3.29 -8.26 -12.51
C CYS A 192 -2.30 -7.11 -12.44
N VAL A 193 -1.75 -6.81 -11.26
CA VAL A 193 -0.80 -5.71 -11.13
C VAL A 193 0.47 -5.94 -11.95
N ALA A 194 0.79 -7.19 -12.30
CA ALA A 194 1.90 -7.50 -13.20
C ALA A 194 1.69 -6.96 -14.63
N TRP A 195 0.44 -6.68 -15.02
CA TRP A 195 0.11 -6.15 -16.34
C TRP A 195 -0.24 -4.67 -16.31
N ILE A 196 -1.05 -4.23 -15.33
CA ILE A 196 -1.67 -2.90 -15.31
C ILE A 196 -1.34 -2.07 -14.07
N GLY A 197 -0.48 -2.57 -13.17
CA GLY A 197 -0.14 -1.92 -11.91
C GLY A 197 -1.31 -1.82 -10.92
N ILE A 198 -1.02 -1.31 -9.74
CA ILE A 198 -2.03 -1.20 -8.68
C ILE A 198 -3.14 -0.22 -9.00
N TYR A 199 -2.86 0.88 -9.71
CA TYR A 199 -3.88 1.85 -10.14
C TYR A 199 -4.82 1.24 -11.19
N GLY A 200 -4.31 0.41 -12.11
CA GLY A 200 -5.14 -0.33 -13.04
C GLY A 200 -6.04 -1.35 -12.33
N LEU A 201 -5.53 -2.03 -11.29
CA LEU A 201 -6.34 -2.90 -10.46
C LEU A 201 -7.38 -2.11 -9.64
N SER A 202 -7.05 -0.89 -9.16
CA SER A 202 -8.03 0.02 -8.57
C SER A 202 -9.16 0.34 -9.55
N PHE A 203 -8.84 0.69 -10.80
CA PHE A 203 -9.85 0.96 -11.83
C PHE A 203 -10.81 -0.22 -12.03
N LEU A 204 -10.27 -1.42 -12.23
CA LEU A 204 -11.11 -2.62 -12.40
C LEU A 204 -11.97 -2.91 -11.17
N THR A 205 -11.41 -2.71 -9.97
CA THR A 205 -12.11 -2.97 -8.71
C THR A 205 -13.23 -1.96 -8.48
N VAL A 206 -12.97 -0.66 -8.68
CA VAL A 206 -13.98 0.40 -8.56
C VAL A 206 -15.09 0.19 -9.58
N LEU A 207 -14.73 -0.13 -10.83
CA LEU A 207 -15.70 -0.41 -11.89
C LEU A 207 -16.58 -1.61 -11.53
N ALA A 208 -15.96 -2.75 -11.16
CA ALA A 208 -16.68 -3.97 -10.78
C ALA A 208 -17.61 -3.72 -9.59
N ALA A 209 -17.13 -3.02 -8.56
CA ALA A 209 -17.92 -2.71 -7.37
C ALA A 209 -19.07 -1.71 -7.64
N SER A 210 -18.92 -0.83 -8.64
CA SER A 210 -19.90 0.22 -8.96
C SER A 210 -20.99 -0.24 -9.93
N LEU A 211 -20.72 -1.21 -10.81
CA LEU A 211 -21.69 -1.72 -11.78
C LEU A 211 -23.01 -2.19 -11.16
N PRO A 212 -23.05 -2.81 -9.97
CA PRO A 212 -24.32 -3.17 -9.31
C PRO A 212 -25.23 -1.99 -8.99
N ALA A 213 -24.73 -0.74 -9.00
CA ALA A 213 -25.60 0.44 -8.89
C ALA A 213 -26.68 0.49 -9.98
N LEU A 214 -26.39 -0.07 -11.15
CA LEU A 214 -27.32 -0.14 -12.28
C LEU A 214 -28.49 -1.13 -12.06
N LEU A 215 -28.43 -1.97 -11.02
CA LEU A 215 -29.50 -2.89 -10.63
C LEU A 215 -30.57 -2.19 -9.79
N GLY A 216 -30.22 -1.08 -9.12
CA GLY A 216 -31.17 -0.22 -8.44
C GLY A 216 -31.82 0.70 -9.48
N ALA A 217 -33.15 0.69 -9.58
CA ALA A 217 -33.85 1.56 -10.51
C ALA A 217 -33.50 3.02 -10.25
N SER A 218 -32.93 3.70 -11.24
CA SER A 218 -32.87 5.15 -11.24
C SER A 218 -34.30 5.71 -11.38
N SER A 219 -34.53 6.95 -10.91
CA SER A 219 -35.81 7.66 -11.09
C SER A 219 -36.24 7.80 -12.56
N LEU A 220 -35.35 7.39 -13.51
CA LEU A 220 -35.51 7.51 -14.96
C LEU A 220 -35.92 6.19 -15.64
N VAL A 221 -35.85 5.04 -14.94
CA VAL A 221 -36.17 3.73 -15.51
C VAL A 221 -37.37 3.14 -14.77
N PRO A 222 -38.52 2.86 -15.43
CA PRO A 222 -39.66 2.22 -14.81
C PRO A 222 -39.28 0.87 -14.18
N ILE A 223 -39.80 0.55 -12.99
CA ILE A 223 -39.57 -0.70 -12.26
C ILE A 223 -39.81 -1.95 -13.13
N SER A 224 -40.65 -1.84 -14.15
CA SER A 224 -40.97 -2.89 -15.12
C SER A 224 -39.81 -3.22 -16.09
N GLU A 225 -38.82 -2.34 -16.22
CA GLU A 225 -37.65 -2.48 -17.12
C GLU A 225 -36.36 -2.83 -16.38
N CYS A 226 -36.37 -3.01 -15.05
CA CYS A 226 -35.25 -3.53 -14.24
C CYS A 226 -34.96 -5.01 -14.58
N ARG A 227 -34.55 -5.28 -15.81
CA ARG A 227 -34.52 -6.65 -16.35
C ARG A 227 -33.13 -7.21 -16.59
N HIS A 228 -32.07 -6.60 -16.12
CA HIS A 228 -30.76 -7.05 -16.63
C HIS A 228 -29.78 -7.42 -15.53
N TRP A 229 -29.55 -8.73 -15.36
CA TRP A 229 -28.39 -9.29 -14.66
C TRP A 229 -27.04 -8.90 -15.31
N MET A 230 -27.07 -8.27 -16.48
CA MET A 230 -25.86 -7.90 -17.21
C MET A 230 -24.86 -7.10 -16.39
N PRO A 231 -25.24 -6.06 -15.61
CA PRO A 231 -24.28 -5.34 -14.76
C PRO A 231 -23.64 -6.22 -13.69
N ALA A 232 -24.41 -7.13 -13.08
CA ALA A 232 -23.89 -8.08 -12.10
C ALA A 232 -22.95 -9.12 -12.76
N ILE A 233 -23.31 -9.62 -13.95
CA ILE A 233 -22.45 -10.52 -14.73
C ILE A 233 -21.17 -9.79 -15.13
N ALA A 234 -21.26 -8.57 -15.64
CA ALA A 234 -20.10 -7.77 -16.01
C ALA A 234 -19.19 -7.52 -14.80
N ALA A 235 -19.77 -7.15 -13.64
CA ALA A 235 -19.03 -6.99 -12.40
C ALA A 235 -18.31 -8.30 -11.99
N ALA A 236 -19.02 -9.43 -12.05
CA ALA A 236 -18.42 -10.73 -11.76
C ALA A 236 -17.29 -11.09 -12.73
N LEU A 237 -17.45 -10.82 -14.03
CA LEU A 237 -16.43 -11.09 -15.05
C LEU A 237 -15.18 -10.23 -14.85
N LEU A 238 -15.34 -8.96 -14.43
CA LEU A 238 -14.23 -8.06 -14.11
C LEU A 238 -13.38 -8.55 -12.93
N VAL A 239 -13.89 -9.46 -12.10
CA VAL A 239 -13.14 -10.11 -11.02
C VAL A 239 -12.70 -11.51 -11.40
N LEU A 240 -13.60 -12.30 -12.01
CA LEU A 240 -13.33 -13.72 -12.32
C LEU A 240 -12.28 -13.87 -13.43
N VAL A 241 -12.33 -13.04 -14.50
CA VAL A 241 -11.35 -13.14 -15.59
C VAL A 241 -9.93 -12.83 -15.09
N PRO A 242 -9.69 -11.72 -14.37
CA PRO A 242 -8.43 -11.49 -13.68
C PRO A 242 -8.04 -12.63 -12.74
N GLY A 243 -8.98 -13.09 -11.92
CA GLY A 243 -8.73 -14.17 -10.97
C GLY A 243 -8.29 -15.49 -11.64
N VAL A 244 -8.97 -15.89 -12.73
CA VAL A 244 -8.60 -17.09 -13.50
C VAL A 244 -7.25 -16.90 -14.18
N SER A 245 -7.03 -15.76 -14.84
CA SER A 245 -5.75 -15.46 -15.50
C SER A 245 -4.60 -15.45 -14.50
N GLY A 246 -4.83 -14.88 -13.31
CA GLY A 246 -3.84 -14.86 -12.25
C GLY A 246 -3.62 -16.24 -11.63
N ALA A 247 -4.65 -17.06 -11.48
CA ALA A 247 -4.49 -18.45 -11.03
C ALA A 247 -3.62 -19.24 -12.02
N VAL A 248 -3.86 -19.11 -13.32
CA VAL A 248 -3.01 -19.72 -14.37
C VAL A 248 -1.56 -19.22 -14.25
N ARG A 249 -1.34 -17.90 -14.07
CA ARG A 249 0.01 -17.34 -13.87
C ARG A 249 0.69 -17.94 -12.63
N LEU A 250 -0.05 -18.10 -11.54
CA LEU A 250 0.46 -18.71 -10.31
C LEU A 250 0.86 -20.17 -10.48
N GLU A 251 0.10 -20.95 -11.24
CA GLU A 251 0.42 -22.34 -11.56
C GLU A 251 1.62 -22.46 -12.51
N MET A 252 1.72 -21.55 -13.48
CA MET A 252 2.84 -21.52 -14.44
C MET A 252 4.13 -20.95 -13.84
N SER A 253 4.07 -20.34 -12.66
CA SER A 253 5.24 -19.80 -11.95
C SER A 253 5.70 -20.79 -10.87
N PRO A 254 6.62 -21.70 -11.18
CA PRO A 254 7.09 -22.68 -10.21
C PRO A 254 7.78 -21.98 -9.03
N ILE A 255 7.62 -22.57 -7.86
CA ILE A 255 8.28 -22.11 -6.65
C ILE A 255 9.76 -22.56 -6.73
N THR A 256 10.61 -21.65 -7.19
CA THR A 256 12.04 -21.93 -7.21
C THR A 256 12.68 -21.28 -5.99
N THR A 257 13.21 -22.09 -5.09
CA THR A 257 14.04 -21.63 -3.98
C THR A 257 15.49 -21.61 -4.43
N GLY A 258 16.14 -20.46 -4.27
CA GLY A 258 17.57 -20.35 -4.54
C GLY A 258 18.42 -21.10 -3.51
N GLU A 259 19.71 -21.25 -3.80
CA GLU A 259 20.71 -21.84 -2.91
C GLU A 259 21.25 -20.85 -1.87
N ILE A 260 20.92 -19.56 -2.02
CA ILE A 260 21.37 -18.47 -1.15
C ILE A 260 20.49 -18.42 0.09
N TRP A 261 21.09 -18.60 1.26
CA TRP A 261 20.39 -18.51 2.54
C TRP A 261 20.69 -17.19 3.23
N LEU A 262 19.63 -16.56 3.71
CA LEU A 262 19.66 -15.29 4.42
C LEU A 262 19.11 -15.50 5.82
N ARG A 263 19.66 -14.77 6.81
CA ARG A 263 19.08 -14.67 8.15
C ARG A 263 18.40 -13.32 8.30
N ILE A 264 17.11 -13.30 8.50
CA ILE A 264 16.35 -12.09 8.84
C ILE A 264 16.18 -12.01 10.36
N VAL A 265 16.43 -10.84 10.95
CA VAL A 265 16.42 -10.63 12.41
C VAL A 265 15.42 -9.55 12.77
N GLN A 266 14.48 -9.89 13.66
CA GLN A 266 13.46 -8.99 14.20
C GLN A 266 13.64 -8.85 15.72
N PRO A 267 14.25 -7.74 16.20
CA PRO A 267 14.53 -7.55 17.64
C PRO A 267 13.32 -7.06 18.43
N SER A 268 12.32 -6.51 17.77
CA SER A 268 11.09 -5.95 18.36
C SER A 268 11.33 -4.87 19.43
N ILE A 269 12.28 -3.97 19.15
CA ILE A 269 12.65 -2.88 20.06
C ILE A 269 11.53 -1.82 20.05
N PRO A 270 10.94 -1.45 21.21
CA PRO A 270 9.95 -0.38 21.29
C PRO A 270 10.54 0.95 20.82
N GLN A 271 9.72 1.77 20.12
CA GLN A 271 10.19 3.05 19.57
C GLN A 271 10.70 4.01 20.64
N THR A 272 10.11 4.00 21.82
CA THR A 272 10.53 4.81 22.97
C THR A 272 11.91 4.45 23.50
N MET A 273 12.32 3.17 23.38
CA MET A 273 13.62 2.69 23.86
C MET A 273 14.71 2.72 22.79
N LYS A 274 14.34 2.93 21.53
CA LYS A 274 15.26 2.78 20.41
C LYS A 274 16.43 3.78 20.45
N TRP A 275 16.16 4.99 20.91
CA TRP A 275 17.13 6.09 20.96
C TRP A 275 17.53 6.48 22.38
N GLU A 276 17.14 5.69 23.38
CA GLU A 276 17.50 5.95 24.75
C GLU A 276 18.98 5.57 24.99
N PRO A 277 19.83 6.51 25.45
CA PRO A 277 21.27 6.23 25.60
C PRO A 277 21.55 5.03 26.50
N GLY A 278 20.77 4.82 27.56
CA GLY A 278 20.90 3.67 28.45
C GLY A 278 20.48 2.33 27.86
N ALA A 279 19.73 2.33 26.74
CA ALA A 279 19.28 1.12 26.05
C ALA A 279 20.12 0.74 24.82
N ALA A 280 21.02 1.63 24.37
CA ALA A 280 21.77 1.46 23.13
C ALA A 280 22.55 0.15 23.06
N GLU A 281 23.30 -0.15 24.13
CA GLU A 281 24.12 -1.37 24.23
C GLU A 281 23.25 -2.63 24.34
N SER A 282 22.16 -2.59 25.13
CA SER A 282 21.25 -3.73 25.27
C SER A 282 20.52 -4.04 23.95
N ASN A 283 20.14 -3.00 23.19
CA ASN A 283 19.54 -3.13 21.86
C ASN A 283 20.50 -3.78 20.88
N LEU A 284 21.78 -3.34 20.84
CA LEU A 284 22.80 -3.96 20.00
C LEU A 284 23.04 -5.41 20.40
N ARG A 285 23.17 -5.69 21.70
CA ARG A 285 23.38 -7.05 22.21
C ARG A 285 22.23 -8.00 21.84
N SER A 286 20.98 -7.52 21.85
CA SER A 286 19.84 -8.31 21.39
C SER A 286 19.97 -8.71 19.92
N LEU A 287 20.35 -7.79 19.06
CA LEU A 287 20.60 -8.07 17.62
C LEU A 287 21.74 -9.06 17.42
N LEU A 288 22.88 -8.87 18.13
CA LEU A 288 24.03 -9.77 18.06
C LEU A 288 23.67 -11.19 18.51
N ASN A 289 22.94 -11.34 19.63
CA ASN A 289 22.51 -12.64 20.16
C ASN A 289 21.60 -13.40 19.18
N LEU A 290 20.63 -12.72 18.56
CA LEU A 290 19.74 -13.32 17.56
C LEU A 290 20.51 -13.70 16.29
N SER A 291 21.55 -12.94 15.95
CA SER A 291 22.37 -13.16 14.77
C SER A 291 23.39 -14.30 14.94
N ALA A 292 23.91 -14.50 16.17
CA ALA A 292 24.97 -15.47 16.48
C ALA A 292 24.47 -16.93 16.59
N VAL A 293 23.16 -17.16 16.54
CA VAL A 293 22.59 -18.51 16.64
C VAL A 293 23.11 -19.38 15.49
N ALA A 294 23.55 -20.59 15.80
CA ALA A 294 24.07 -21.51 14.80
C ALA A 294 22.98 -21.86 13.76
N SER A 295 23.39 -21.91 12.50
CA SER A 295 22.51 -22.31 11.38
C SER A 295 23.01 -23.64 10.78
N PRO A 296 22.12 -24.55 10.41
CA PRO A 296 22.49 -25.76 9.68
C PRO A 296 22.85 -25.47 8.20
N ARG A 297 22.63 -24.25 7.75
CA ARG A 297 22.88 -23.79 6.38
C ARG A 297 23.93 -22.68 6.37
N PRO A 298 24.76 -22.58 5.32
CA PRO A 298 25.68 -21.45 5.17
C PRO A 298 24.87 -20.17 4.90
N ILE A 299 24.92 -19.21 5.81
CA ILE A 299 24.24 -17.92 5.68
C ILE A 299 25.10 -16.99 4.84
N ALA A 300 24.56 -16.48 3.73
CA ALA A 300 25.25 -15.53 2.85
C ALA A 300 25.15 -14.09 3.36
N ALA A 301 24.01 -13.72 3.99
CA ALA A 301 23.88 -12.44 4.65
C ALA A 301 22.94 -12.52 5.86
N ILE A 302 23.30 -11.76 6.91
CA ILE A 302 22.45 -11.45 8.05
C ILE A 302 21.82 -10.09 7.77
N ILE A 303 20.52 -9.96 7.99
CA ILE A 303 19.77 -8.74 7.65
C ILE A 303 19.08 -8.19 8.91
N TRP A 304 19.42 -6.97 9.28
CA TRP A 304 18.82 -6.22 10.36
C TRP A 304 17.83 -5.17 9.83
N PRO A 305 16.84 -4.76 10.63
CA PRO A 305 15.81 -3.81 10.19
C PRO A 305 16.31 -2.38 10.02
N GLU A 306 15.40 -1.46 9.66
CA GLU A 306 15.65 -0.02 9.54
C GLU A 306 16.17 0.59 10.84
N ALA A 307 17.22 1.42 10.71
CA ALA A 307 17.86 2.13 11.82
C ALA A 307 18.04 1.18 13.04
N ALA A 308 18.62 0.01 12.81
CA ALA A 308 18.69 -1.07 13.80
C ALA A 308 19.55 -0.70 15.01
N THR A 309 20.56 0.15 14.80
CA THR A 309 21.46 0.61 15.85
C THR A 309 21.38 2.11 16.04
N PRO A 310 21.54 2.62 17.27
CA PRO A 310 21.63 4.05 17.54
C PRO A 310 23.03 4.62 17.28
N PHE A 311 23.94 3.83 16.73
CA PHE A 311 25.32 4.21 16.46
C PHE A 311 25.51 4.65 15.01
N LEU A 312 26.36 5.65 14.79
CA LEU A 312 26.84 6.03 13.46
C LEU A 312 27.98 5.07 13.08
N LEU A 313 27.66 3.97 12.38
CA LEU A 313 28.60 2.88 12.14
C LEU A 313 29.90 3.34 11.47
N GLU A 314 29.83 4.29 10.54
CA GLU A 314 31.04 4.84 9.89
C GLU A 314 31.98 5.57 10.87
N ARG A 315 31.47 6.05 12.01
CA ARG A 315 32.21 6.81 13.02
C ARG A 315 32.58 5.98 14.25
N ASP A 316 32.04 4.79 14.40
CA ASP A 316 32.27 3.91 15.55
C ASP A 316 32.94 2.58 15.15
N PRO A 317 34.28 2.56 15.07
CA PRO A 317 35.02 1.36 14.72
C PRO A 317 34.93 0.26 15.81
N THR A 318 34.56 0.60 17.03
CA THR A 318 34.38 -0.39 18.10
C THR A 318 33.11 -1.19 17.88
N VAL A 319 31.99 -0.52 17.64
CA VAL A 319 30.73 -1.17 17.31
C VAL A 319 30.86 -1.99 16.02
N ARG A 320 31.56 -1.49 15.00
CA ARG A 320 31.79 -2.28 13.78
C ARG A 320 32.58 -3.57 14.03
N ARG A 321 33.56 -3.55 14.95
CA ARG A 321 34.31 -4.77 15.33
C ARG A 321 33.45 -5.78 16.07
N GLU A 322 32.55 -5.32 16.94
CA GLU A 322 31.58 -6.18 17.60
C GLU A 322 30.64 -6.84 16.59
N ILE A 323 30.15 -6.07 15.64
CA ILE A 323 29.30 -6.54 14.55
C ILE A 323 30.06 -7.52 13.67
N ALA A 324 31.31 -7.24 13.31
CA ALA A 324 32.14 -8.11 12.47
C ALA A 324 32.29 -9.53 13.04
N ALA A 325 32.27 -9.67 14.35
CA ALA A 325 32.38 -10.99 15.01
C ALA A 325 31.23 -11.96 14.64
N ILE A 326 30.07 -11.46 14.22
CA ILE A 326 28.93 -12.31 13.85
C ILE A 326 28.70 -12.37 12.33
N VAL A 327 29.46 -11.61 11.55
CA VAL A 327 29.34 -11.62 10.08
C VAL A 327 29.88 -12.94 9.52
N PRO A 328 29.17 -13.63 8.61
CA PRO A 328 29.70 -14.83 7.98
C PRO A 328 31.03 -14.54 7.25
N LYS A 329 32.02 -15.42 7.36
CA LYS A 329 33.37 -15.22 6.80
C LYS A 329 33.43 -14.78 5.32
N HIS A 330 32.44 -15.21 4.53
CA HIS A 330 32.32 -14.89 3.10
C HIS A 330 30.99 -14.26 2.76
N GLY A 331 30.36 -13.66 3.74
CA GLY A 331 29.04 -13.03 3.63
C GLY A 331 29.04 -11.62 4.16
N TYR A 332 27.85 -11.14 4.48
CA TYR A 332 27.63 -9.76 4.87
C TYR A 332 26.66 -9.65 6.04
N LEU A 333 26.78 -8.56 6.78
CA LEU A 333 25.67 -8.00 7.54
C LEU A 333 25.10 -6.81 6.75
N VAL A 334 23.81 -6.85 6.44
CA VAL A 334 23.10 -5.71 5.81
C VAL A 334 22.15 -5.12 6.83
N THR A 335 22.35 -3.86 7.16
CA THR A 335 21.62 -3.21 8.25
C THR A 335 21.10 -1.83 7.87
N GLY A 336 19.94 -1.46 8.41
CA GLY A 336 19.54 -0.06 8.47
C GLY A 336 20.33 0.66 9.55
N ALA A 337 20.90 1.81 9.21
CA ALA A 337 21.66 2.66 10.12
C ALA A 337 21.43 4.14 9.81
N LEU A 338 21.60 5.02 10.80
CA LEU A 338 21.77 6.43 10.52
C LEU A 338 23.21 6.68 10.10
N ARG A 339 23.40 7.40 9.00
CA ARG A 339 24.71 7.82 8.50
C ARG A 339 24.87 9.33 8.69
N GLY A 340 25.97 9.75 9.28
CA GLY A 340 26.35 11.17 9.40
C GLY A 340 27.26 11.62 8.26
N SER A 341 27.48 12.94 8.17
CA SER A 341 28.55 13.50 7.30
C SER A 341 29.87 12.79 7.58
N PRO A 342 30.71 12.55 6.55
CA PRO A 342 31.99 11.85 6.72
C PRO A 342 32.92 12.48 7.78
N PRO A 343 33.66 11.68 8.57
CA PRO A 343 34.71 12.22 9.43
C PRO A 343 35.85 12.83 8.56
N PRO A 344 36.69 13.76 9.12
CA PRO A 344 36.81 14.11 10.56
C PRO A 344 35.91 15.26 11.04
N GLY A 345 35.08 15.89 10.21
CA GLY A 345 34.26 17.05 10.60
C GLY A 345 33.08 16.73 11.51
N PRO A 346 32.33 17.76 11.97
CA PRO A 346 31.07 17.56 12.72
C PRO A 346 30.00 16.91 11.83
N VAL A 347 28.97 16.33 12.47
CA VAL A 347 27.80 15.83 11.75
C VAL A 347 26.91 17.02 11.40
N VAL A 348 26.88 17.41 10.13
CA VAL A 348 26.06 18.51 9.60
C VAL A 348 24.89 18.01 8.75
N GLN A 349 24.98 16.77 8.26
CA GLN A 349 23.92 16.08 7.53
C GLN A 349 23.76 14.65 8.08
N VAL A 350 22.54 14.14 8.02
CA VAL A 350 22.19 12.78 8.44
C VAL A 350 21.30 12.14 7.39
N TRP A 351 21.57 10.89 7.07
CA TRP A 351 20.75 10.07 6.17
C TRP A 351 20.22 8.84 6.91
N ASN A 352 19.05 8.39 6.53
CA ASN A 352 18.56 7.06 6.86
C ASN A 352 19.08 6.10 5.78
N SER A 353 19.92 5.14 6.16
CA SER A 353 20.72 4.38 5.19
C SER A 353 20.59 2.88 5.40
N ILE A 354 20.83 2.12 4.34
CA ILE A 354 21.20 0.71 4.37
C ILE A 354 22.71 0.66 4.20
N GLU A 355 23.41 -0.03 5.11
CA GLU A 355 24.84 -0.28 5.05
C GLU A 355 25.11 -1.78 5.01
N ALA A 356 26.04 -2.21 4.17
CA ALA A 356 26.53 -3.59 4.14
C ALA A 356 27.94 -3.65 4.70
N LEU A 357 28.15 -4.49 5.74
CA LEU A 357 29.43 -4.72 6.37
C LEU A 357 29.96 -6.10 5.98
N ASN A 358 31.25 -6.18 5.69
CA ASN A 358 31.97 -7.45 5.50
C ASN A 358 32.47 -8.04 6.83
N ALA A 359 33.11 -9.20 6.79
CA ALA A 359 33.65 -9.86 7.98
C ALA A 359 34.82 -9.11 8.66
N ASP A 360 35.43 -8.13 8.00
CA ASP A 360 36.46 -7.26 8.56
C ASP A 360 35.86 -6.03 9.27
N GLY A 361 34.55 -5.84 9.19
CA GLY A 361 33.82 -4.69 9.75
C GLY A 361 33.87 -3.46 8.84
N ASP A 362 34.27 -3.60 7.58
CA ASP A 362 34.26 -2.51 6.62
C ASP A 362 32.89 -2.34 5.99
N VAL A 363 32.43 -1.09 5.84
CA VAL A 363 31.24 -0.75 5.07
C VAL A 363 31.57 -0.80 3.58
N VAL A 364 31.10 -1.85 2.91
CA VAL A 364 31.43 -2.13 1.49
C VAL A 364 30.38 -1.65 0.50
N ALA A 365 29.16 -1.38 0.96
CA ALA A 365 28.11 -0.79 0.15
C ALA A 365 27.12 0.00 1.01
N ARG A 366 26.43 0.96 0.39
CA ARG A 366 25.42 1.80 1.04
C ARG A 366 24.32 2.23 0.09
N TYR A 367 23.16 2.50 0.66
CA TYR A 367 22.02 3.16 0.03
C TYR A 367 21.46 4.17 1.01
N ASP A 368 21.25 5.41 0.58
CA ASP A 368 20.58 6.45 1.37
C ASP A 368 19.14 6.58 0.90
N LYS A 369 18.20 6.60 1.86
CA LYS A 369 16.77 6.71 1.59
C LYS A 369 16.47 7.91 0.71
N ALA A 370 15.84 7.68 -0.43
CA ALA A 370 15.54 8.72 -1.41
C ALA A 370 14.19 9.40 -1.10
N HIS A 371 13.18 8.63 -0.75
CA HIS A 371 11.84 9.15 -0.49
C HIS A 371 11.57 9.26 1.02
N LEU A 372 11.76 10.46 1.56
CA LEU A 372 11.62 10.73 2.98
C LEU A 372 10.16 10.91 3.39
N VAL A 373 9.85 10.58 4.65
CA VAL A 373 8.52 10.78 5.26
C VAL A 373 8.36 12.25 5.67
N PRO A 374 7.42 12.99 5.07
CA PRO A 374 7.15 14.37 5.48
C PRO A 374 6.72 14.45 6.94
N PHE A 375 7.17 15.48 7.66
CA PHE A 375 6.97 15.72 9.09
C PHE A 375 7.60 14.64 10.01
N GLY A 376 7.82 13.45 9.50
CA GLY A 376 8.52 12.38 10.20
C GLY A 376 10.04 12.57 10.16
N GLU A 377 10.62 12.60 8.99
CA GLU A 377 12.07 12.62 8.77
C GLU A 377 12.61 14.01 8.43
N TYR A 378 11.78 14.88 7.88
CA TYR A 378 12.07 16.30 7.63
C TYR A 378 10.80 17.13 7.78
N VAL A 379 10.94 18.44 7.97
CA VAL A 379 9.80 19.37 8.02
C VAL A 379 9.70 20.09 6.67
N PRO A 380 8.62 19.85 5.89
CA PRO A 380 8.40 20.61 4.67
C PRO A 380 8.31 22.12 4.95
N ILE A 381 8.83 22.95 4.04
CA ILE A 381 8.80 24.42 4.17
C ILE A 381 9.35 24.85 5.55
N ARG A 382 10.52 24.35 5.92
CA ARG A 382 11.16 24.57 7.23
C ARG A 382 11.22 26.04 7.64
N ASP A 383 11.42 26.96 6.69
CA ASP A 383 11.50 28.40 6.95
C ASP A 383 10.15 28.98 7.44
N ALA A 384 9.04 28.34 7.08
CA ALA A 384 7.69 28.76 7.52
C ALA A 384 7.18 27.95 8.72
N LEU A 385 7.71 26.74 8.93
CA LEU A 385 7.24 25.80 9.97
C LEU A 385 8.37 25.53 10.98
N THR A 386 8.26 26.11 12.17
CA THR A 386 9.32 26.10 13.20
C THR A 386 9.25 24.94 14.19
N PHE A 387 8.31 23.99 14.06
CA PHE A 387 8.19 22.86 14.97
C PHE A 387 9.22 21.75 14.67
N LYS A 388 9.45 20.89 15.67
CA LYS A 388 10.38 19.76 15.56
C LYS A 388 9.76 18.66 14.70
N LYS A 389 10.59 17.94 13.93
CA LYS A 389 10.17 16.69 13.28
C LYS A 389 9.83 15.61 14.32
N ILE A 390 9.02 14.63 13.93
CA ILE A 390 8.53 13.58 14.85
C ILE A 390 9.63 12.59 15.23
N THR A 391 10.55 12.28 14.29
CA THR A 391 11.68 11.39 14.60
C THR A 391 12.73 12.08 15.47
N SER A 392 13.44 11.29 16.27
CA SER A 392 14.51 11.78 17.14
C SER A 392 15.64 12.46 16.36
N GLY A 393 16.30 13.43 17.01
CA GLY A 393 17.43 14.19 16.47
C GLY A 393 17.05 15.58 15.96
N ALA A 394 17.99 16.52 16.10
CA ALA A 394 17.77 17.94 15.78
C ALA A 394 17.87 18.26 14.28
N ILE A 395 18.59 17.41 13.52
CA ILE A 395 18.87 17.62 12.10
C ILE A 395 17.82 16.88 11.27
N ASP A 396 17.21 17.55 10.28
CA ASP A 396 16.36 16.90 9.29
C ASP A 396 17.18 15.89 8.48
N LEU A 397 16.55 14.75 8.12
CA LEU A 397 17.23 13.78 7.28
C LEU A 397 17.38 14.32 5.85
N SER A 398 18.49 13.97 5.23
CA SER A 398 18.77 14.31 3.83
C SER A 398 18.33 13.17 2.92
N ALA A 399 17.74 13.51 1.77
CA ALA A 399 17.36 12.53 0.77
C ALA A 399 18.58 11.98 0.02
N GLY A 400 18.53 10.69 -0.32
CA GLY A 400 19.46 10.04 -1.23
C GLY A 400 19.15 10.37 -2.71
N PRO A 401 20.00 9.90 -3.64
CA PRO A 401 19.92 10.26 -5.06
C PRO A 401 18.80 9.56 -5.84
N GLY A 402 18.15 8.54 -5.29
CA GLY A 402 17.11 7.76 -5.96
C GLY A 402 17.29 6.25 -5.84
N PRO A 403 16.43 5.45 -6.50
CA PRO A 403 16.53 4.00 -6.51
C PRO A 403 17.89 3.52 -7.01
N ARG A 404 18.46 2.54 -6.31
CA ARG A 404 19.78 1.99 -6.63
C ARG A 404 19.81 0.49 -6.46
N THR A 405 20.48 -0.20 -7.38
CA THR A 405 20.83 -1.61 -7.26
C THR A 405 22.17 -1.74 -6.53
N ILE A 406 22.17 -2.53 -5.47
CA ILE A 406 23.36 -2.86 -4.68
C ILE A 406 23.95 -4.16 -5.20
N ILE A 407 25.23 -4.12 -5.52
CA ILE A 407 26.00 -5.28 -6.02
C ILE A 407 27.02 -5.66 -4.95
N LEU A 408 26.90 -6.87 -4.43
CA LEU A 408 27.83 -7.47 -3.46
C LEU A 408 28.33 -8.80 -4.01
N PRO A 409 29.63 -9.09 -4.00
CA PRO A 409 30.15 -10.39 -4.43
C PRO A 409 29.45 -11.57 -3.74
N ARG A 410 29.09 -12.62 -4.49
CA ARG A 410 28.40 -13.83 -3.99
C ARG A 410 26.96 -13.63 -3.48
N LEU A 411 26.41 -12.45 -3.60
CA LEU A 411 24.99 -12.18 -3.32
C LEU A 411 24.34 -11.64 -4.60
N PRO A 412 23.19 -12.15 -5.01
CA PRO A 412 22.47 -11.57 -6.15
C PRO A 412 22.23 -10.08 -5.96
N PRO A 413 22.31 -9.26 -7.02
CA PRO A 413 22.12 -7.82 -6.92
C PRO A 413 20.69 -7.50 -6.44
N PHE A 414 20.54 -6.50 -5.56
CA PHE A 414 19.26 -6.15 -4.99
C PHE A 414 18.92 -4.66 -5.06
N ALA A 415 17.64 -4.37 -5.26
CA ALA A 415 17.12 -3.04 -5.04
C ALA A 415 16.98 -2.78 -3.54
N ALA A 416 17.46 -1.64 -3.09
CA ALA A 416 17.33 -1.20 -1.71
C ALA A 416 16.12 -0.28 -1.56
N ALA A 417 15.29 -0.54 -0.53
CA ALA A 417 14.14 0.29 -0.17
C ALA A 417 14.01 0.38 1.35
N ILE A 418 13.82 1.59 1.87
CA ILE A 418 13.67 1.82 3.30
C ILE A 418 12.23 2.20 3.62
N CYS A 419 11.54 1.35 4.40
CA CYS A 419 10.24 1.61 5.03
C CYS A 419 9.20 2.14 4.03
N TYR A 420 8.86 3.42 4.14
CA TYR A 420 7.89 4.17 3.35
C TYR A 420 8.09 4.03 1.82
N GLU A 421 9.31 3.84 1.35
CA GLU A 421 9.59 3.69 -0.09
C GLU A 421 8.86 2.52 -0.73
N ALA A 422 8.57 1.45 0.03
CA ALA A 422 7.87 0.27 -0.47
C ALA A 422 6.40 0.53 -0.88
N ILE A 423 5.81 1.67 -0.50
CA ILE A 423 4.43 1.96 -0.90
C ILE A 423 4.31 2.51 -2.33
N PHE A 424 5.39 3.07 -2.90
CA PHE A 424 5.36 3.77 -4.19
C PHE A 424 5.49 2.80 -5.36
N PRO A 425 4.47 2.71 -6.25
CA PRO A 425 4.55 1.91 -7.47
C PRO A 425 5.63 2.43 -8.43
N GLY A 426 6.43 1.53 -9.02
CA GLY A 426 7.44 1.87 -10.02
C GLY A 426 8.62 2.72 -9.50
N ALA A 427 8.77 2.91 -8.17
CA ALA A 427 9.77 3.81 -7.60
C ALA A 427 10.88 3.10 -6.80
N ILE A 428 10.94 1.77 -6.81
CA ILE A 428 11.90 0.99 -6.00
C ILE A 428 13.06 0.47 -6.85
N VAL A 429 12.81 0.12 -8.10
CA VAL A 429 13.75 -0.56 -8.98
C VAL A 429 14.41 0.46 -9.92
N ASN A 430 15.73 0.37 -10.06
CA ASN A 430 16.43 1.04 -11.14
C ASN A 430 16.34 0.18 -12.41
N GLU A 431 15.60 0.64 -13.40
CA GLU A 431 15.39 -0.11 -14.65
C GLU A 431 16.67 -0.27 -15.48
N GLN A 432 17.64 0.63 -15.34
CA GLN A 432 18.92 0.56 -16.06
C GLN A 432 19.85 -0.51 -15.48
N GLU A 433 19.70 -0.80 -14.19
CA GLU A 433 20.46 -1.82 -13.45
C GLU A 433 19.47 -2.72 -12.70
N ARG A 434 18.70 -3.53 -13.45
CA ARG A 434 17.67 -4.36 -12.86
C ARG A 434 18.25 -5.33 -11.83
N PRO A 435 17.72 -5.32 -10.59
CA PRO A 435 18.11 -6.26 -9.54
C PRO A 435 17.46 -7.64 -9.72
N ASP A 436 17.93 -8.62 -8.95
CA ASP A 436 17.33 -9.94 -8.86
C ASP A 436 16.29 -10.05 -7.72
N TRP A 437 16.35 -9.16 -6.72
CA TRP A 437 15.44 -9.12 -5.59
C TRP A 437 15.37 -7.74 -4.96
N ILE A 438 14.39 -7.55 -4.08
CA ILE A 438 14.16 -6.29 -3.35
C ILE A 438 14.47 -6.53 -1.88
N LEU A 439 15.29 -5.67 -1.27
CA LEU A 439 15.48 -5.60 0.17
C LEU A 439 14.70 -4.41 0.72
N ASN A 440 13.72 -4.69 1.58
CA ASN A 440 12.97 -3.65 2.29
C ASN A 440 13.26 -3.70 3.79
N LEU A 441 14.00 -2.75 4.31
CA LEU A 441 14.21 -2.58 5.75
C LEU A 441 13.22 -1.59 6.31
N THR A 442 12.51 -1.94 7.40
CA THR A 442 11.43 -1.10 7.91
C THR A 442 11.37 -1.03 9.43
N ASN A 443 10.74 0.03 9.93
CA ASN A 443 10.43 0.20 11.34
C ASN A 443 8.95 0.59 11.52
N ASP A 444 8.08 -0.40 11.59
CA ASP A 444 6.65 -0.20 11.77
C ASP A 444 6.24 0.14 13.23
N ALA A 445 7.23 0.37 14.14
CA ALA A 445 6.98 0.78 15.52
C ALA A 445 6.14 2.05 15.64
N TRP A 446 6.24 2.91 14.62
CA TRP A 446 5.46 4.14 14.50
C TRP A 446 3.95 3.93 14.38
N TYR A 447 3.52 2.78 13.86
CA TYR A 447 2.12 2.47 13.59
C TYR A 447 1.41 1.79 14.76
N GLY A 448 2.17 1.35 15.77
CA GLY A 448 1.62 0.64 16.92
C GLY A 448 0.90 -0.67 16.54
N ARG A 449 0.03 -1.13 17.43
CA ARG A 449 -0.85 -2.30 17.19
C ARG A 449 -2.10 -1.85 16.44
N SER A 450 -1.98 -1.64 15.15
CA SER A 450 -3.03 -1.08 14.29
C SER A 450 -3.11 -1.82 12.96
N SER A 451 -3.94 -1.32 12.03
CA SER A 451 -3.97 -1.79 10.64
C SER A 451 -2.73 -1.37 9.83
N GLY A 452 -1.98 -0.35 10.27
CA GLY A 452 -0.83 0.21 9.55
C GLY A 452 0.21 -0.83 9.11
N PRO A 453 0.77 -1.67 10.00
CA PRO A 453 1.76 -2.69 9.61
C PRO A 453 1.25 -3.70 8.59
N PHE A 454 -0.03 -4.06 8.64
CA PHE A 454 -0.65 -4.99 7.67
C PHE A 454 -0.83 -4.34 6.30
N GLN A 455 -1.30 -3.09 6.27
CA GLN A 455 -1.45 -2.30 5.03
C GLN A 455 -0.08 -2.02 4.39
N HIS A 456 0.95 -1.77 5.20
CA HIS A 456 2.31 -1.57 4.74
C HIS A 456 2.89 -2.85 4.12
N LEU A 457 2.69 -4.03 4.76
CA LEU A 457 3.08 -5.32 4.20
C LEU A 457 2.32 -5.60 2.89
N ALA A 458 1.03 -5.29 2.82
CA ALA A 458 0.21 -5.46 1.63
C ALA A 458 0.74 -4.62 0.44
N SER A 459 1.15 -3.37 0.70
CA SER A 459 1.80 -2.52 -0.29
C SER A 459 3.13 -3.13 -0.77
N ALA A 460 3.99 -3.57 0.15
CA ALA A 460 5.26 -4.23 -0.16
C ALA A 460 5.05 -5.52 -0.99
N ARG A 461 4.05 -6.34 -0.62
CA ARG A 461 3.64 -7.53 -1.37
C ARG A 461 3.23 -7.21 -2.80
N THR A 462 2.49 -6.13 -2.99
CA THR A 462 2.06 -5.69 -4.32
C THR A 462 3.27 -5.37 -5.21
N ARG A 463 4.30 -4.73 -4.67
CA ARG A 463 5.54 -4.42 -5.42
C ARG A 463 6.21 -5.67 -5.97
N THR A 464 6.20 -6.79 -5.22
CA THR A 464 6.82 -8.03 -5.74
C THR A 464 6.13 -8.52 -7.01
N VAL A 465 4.81 -8.42 -7.08
CA VAL A 465 4.02 -8.86 -8.24
C VAL A 465 4.16 -7.89 -9.41
N GLU A 466 4.17 -6.59 -9.14
CA GLU A 466 4.37 -5.54 -10.16
C GLU A 466 5.72 -5.66 -10.82
N GLU A 467 6.77 -5.86 -10.03
CA GLU A 467 8.13 -5.95 -10.55
C GLU A 467 8.50 -7.36 -11.05
N GLY A 468 7.78 -8.40 -10.63
CA GLY A 468 8.20 -9.78 -10.86
C GLY A 468 9.46 -10.15 -10.08
N LEU A 469 9.70 -9.52 -8.92
CA LEU A 469 10.88 -9.72 -8.10
C LEU A 469 10.50 -10.20 -6.69
N PRO A 470 11.24 -11.15 -6.10
CA PRO A 470 11.04 -11.51 -4.71
C PRO A 470 11.49 -10.37 -3.80
N MET A 471 10.91 -10.30 -2.60
CA MET A 471 11.27 -9.31 -1.59
C MET A 471 11.64 -9.98 -0.27
N VAL A 472 12.73 -9.51 0.33
CA VAL A 472 13.08 -9.78 1.73
C VAL A 472 12.79 -8.51 2.51
N ARG A 473 11.71 -8.53 3.29
CA ARG A 473 11.30 -7.44 4.17
C ARG A 473 11.69 -7.77 5.60
N VAL A 474 12.47 -6.88 6.23
CA VAL A 474 12.92 -7.05 7.61
C VAL A 474 12.45 -5.85 8.43
N ALA A 475 11.61 -6.13 9.42
CA ALA A 475 10.99 -5.13 10.27
C ALA A 475 11.59 -5.16 11.69
N ASN A 476 11.62 -4.00 12.36
CA ASN A 476 12.00 -3.94 13.77
C ASN A 476 10.95 -4.67 14.64
N ASN A 477 9.72 -4.19 14.70
CA ASN A 477 8.61 -4.81 15.42
C ASN A 477 7.34 -4.96 14.58
N GLY A 478 7.44 -4.65 13.28
CA GLY A 478 6.40 -4.87 12.29
C GLY A 478 6.29 -6.34 11.90
N ILE A 479 5.98 -6.59 10.64
CA ILE A 479 5.91 -7.93 10.07
C ILE A 479 7.09 -8.10 9.12
N SER A 480 8.04 -8.96 9.49
CA SER A 480 9.10 -9.40 8.59
C SER A 480 8.57 -10.52 7.69
N ALA A 481 8.92 -10.51 6.42
CA ALA A 481 8.46 -11.51 5.47
C ALA A 481 9.44 -11.72 4.33
N VAL A 482 9.51 -12.94 3.83
CA VAL A 482 10.11 -13.27 2.53
C VAL A 482 8.97 -13.57 1.58
N ILE A 483 8.90 -12.84 0.49
CA ILE A 483 7.80 -12.86 -0.47
C ILE A 483 8.39 -13.21 -1.84
N ASP A 484 7.83 -14.18 -2.53
CA ASP A 484 8.29 -14.53 -3.88
C ASP A 484 7.81 -13.54 -4.95
N ALA A 485 8.31 -13.65 -6.17
CA ALA A 485 7.99 -12.79 -7.30
C ALA A 485 6.50 -12.79 -7.71
N THR A 486 5.70 -13.70 -7.17
CA THR A 486 4.25 -13.79 -7.38
C THR A 486 3.43 -13.30 -6.19
N GLY A 487 4.08 -12.77 -5.14
CA GLY A 487 3.41 -12.26 -3.95
C GLY A 487 3.07 -13.31 -2.89
N ARG A 488 3.52 -14.58 -3.04
CA ARG A 488 3.33 -15.58 -2.00
C ARG A 488 4.31 -15.36 -0.85
N VAL A 489 3.79 -15.31 0.37
CA VAL A 489 4.61 -15.21 1.59
C VAL A 489 5.24 -16.57 1.87
N ARG A 490 6.57 -16.66 1.83
CA ARG A 490 7.36 -17.89 2.00
C ARG A 490 7.81 -18.10 3.44
N ALA A 491 8.08 -16.99 4.14
CA ALA A 491 8.43 -16.97 5.55
C ALA A 491 7.89 -15.68 6.18
N ARG A 492 7.56 -15.74 7.47
CA ARG A 492 7.00 -14.60 8.20
C ARG A 492 7.44 -14.64 9.66
N ILE A 493 7.83 -13.48 10.19
CA ILE A 493 7.91 -13.20 11.62
C ILE A 493 6.77 -12.22 11.94
N ASN A 494 5.92 -12.60 12.89
CA ASN A 494 4.70 -11.84 13.16
C ASN A 494 4.97 -10.51 13.86
N LEU A 495 3.99 -9.62 13.81
CA LEU A 495 3.98 -8.32 14.46
C LEU A 495 4.34 -8.49 15.96
N TYR A 496 5.29 -7.69 16.46
CA TYR A 496 5.83 -7.72 17.83
C TYR A 496 6.50 -9.02 18.29
N ALA A 497 6.68 -10.00 17.41
CA ALA A 497 7.49 -11.15 17.74
C ALA A 497 8.98 -10.78 17.79
N ILE A 498 9.72 -11.37 18.72
CA ILE A 498 11.18 -11.32 18.77
C ILE A 498 11.70 -12.62 18.17
N GLY A 499 12.65 -12.55 17.26
CA GLY A 499 13.24 -13.75 16.69
C GLY A 499 14.04 -13.51 15.41
N TYR A 500 14.42 -14.62 14.81
CA TYR A 500 15.08 -14.66 13.51
C TYR A 500 14.49 -15.80 12.66
N ALA A 501 14.74 -15.74 11.36
CA ALA A 501 14.43 -16.86 10.47
C ALA A 501 15.56 -17.00 9.44
N ASP A 502 16.02 -18.24 9.25
CA ASP A 502 16.92 -18.59 8.16
C ASP A 502 16.05 -18.99 6.96
N VAL A 503 16.19 -18.27 5.86
CA VAL A 503 15.32 -18.37 4.69
C VAL A 503 16.12 -18.48 3.41
N ALA A 504 15.68 -19.33 2.50
CA ALA A 504 16.23 -19.33 1.15
C ALA A 504 15.68 -18.15 0.36
N LEU A 505 16.54 -17.40 -0.32
CA LEU A 505 16.13 -16.32 -1.21
C LEU A 505 15.38 -16.91 -2.40
N PRO A 506 14.10 -16.53 -2.65
CA PRO A 506 13.40 -17.01 -3.83
C PRO A 506 14.04 -16.46 -5.12
N ALA A 507 13.96 -17.23 -6.20
CA ALA A 507 14.47 -16.79 -7.49
C ALA A 507 13.62 -15.62 -8.05
N PRO A 508 14.23 -14.71 -8.85
CA PRO A 508 13.50 -13.69 -9.59
C PRO A 508 12.53 -14.33 -10.61
N GLY A 509 11.43 -13.65 -10.85
CA GLY A 509 10.57 -13.92 -11.99
C GLY A 509 10.98 -13.13 -13.23
N GLU A 510 10.28 -13.39 -14.34
CA GLU A 510 10.43 -12.58 -15.54
C GLU A 510 9.94 -11.14 -15.30
N PRO A 511 10.60 -10.14 -15.93
CA PRO A 511 10.13 -8.77 -15.91
C PRO A 511 8.69 -8.68 -16.42
N THR A 512 7.82 -8.08 -15.62
CA THR A 512 6.39 -7.97 -15.93
C THR A 512 6.12 -6.92 -17.01
N LEU A 513 4.91 -6.89 -17.55
CA LEU A 513 4.51 -5.81 -18.45
C LEU A 513 4.54 -4.47 -17.72
N TYR A 514 4.03 -4.43 -16.46
CA TYR A 514 4.05 -3.21 -15.67
C TYR A 514 5.47 -2.71 -15.39
N SER A 515 6.41 -3.59 -15.00
CA SER A 515 7.80 -3.17 -14.77
C SER A 515 8.47 -2.57 -16.01
N ARG A 516 8.01 -2.91 -17.21
CA ARG A 516 8.53 -2.37 -18.50
C ARG A 516 7.83 -1.12 -18.96
N SER A 517 6.54 -0.98 -18.67
CA SER A 517 5.69 0.10 -19.20
C SER A 517 5.27 1.14 -18.15
N GLY A 518 5.44 0.83 -16.85
CA GLY A 518 4.96 1.70 -15.78
C GLY A 518 3.47 2.03 -15.96
N ASP A 519 3.11 3.26 -15.68
CA ASP A 519 1.74 3.75 -15.74
C ASP A 519 1.18 3.93 -17.16
N TRP A 520 1.96 3.68 -18.23
CA TRP A 520 1.41 3.67 -19.59
C TRP A 520 0.35 2.60 -19.78
N ALA A 521 0.46 1.47 -19.07
CA ALA A 521 -0.58 0.44 -19.05
C ALA A 521 -1.90 0.97 -18.46
N LEU A 522 -1.83 1.78 -17.39
CA LEU A 522 -2.99 2.49 -16.83
C LEU A 522 -3.59 3.46 -17.84
N VAL A 523 -2.76 4.29 -18.51
CA VAL A 523 -3.25 5.25 -19.52
C VAL A 523 -4.03 4.53 -20.62
N ALA A 524 -3.49 3.44 -21.14
CA ALA A 524 -4.17 2.62 -22.15
C ALA A 524 -5.52 2.07 -21.63
N LEU A 525 -5.55 1.59 -20.38
CA LEU A 525 -6.76 1.07 -19.75
C LEU A 525 -7.83 2.16 -19.56
N LEU A 526 -7.43 3.37 -19.13
CA LEU A 526 -8.35 4.49 -18.94
C LEU A 526 -8.89 5.01 -20.29
N VAL A 527 -8.09 5.02 -21.35
CA VAL A 527 -8.54 5.36 -22.70
C VAL A 527 -9.57 4.36 -23.21
N LEU A 528 -9.34 3.06 -23.02
CA LEU A 528 -10.33 2.02 -23.34
C LEU A 528 -11.59 2.16 -22.48
N GLY A 529 -11.43 2.44 -21.19
CA GLY A 529 -12.52 2.70 -20.25
C GLY A 529 -13.32 3.96 -20.57
N ALA A 530 -12.75 4.91 -21.33
CA ALA A 530 -13.47 6.10 -21.79
C ALA A 530 -14.38 5.84 -23.00
N LEU A 531 -14.22 4.73 -23.71
CA LEU A 531 -15.07 4.42 -24.88
C LEU A 531 -16.58 4.40 -24.55
N PRO A 532 -17.05 3.73 -23.48
CA PRO A 532 -18.46 3.80 -23.08
C PRO A 532 -18.95 5.22 -22.80
N VAL A 533 -18.06 6.07 -22.24
CA VAL A 533 -18.37 7.48 -21.94
C VAL A 533 -18.52 8.29 -23.24
N VAL A 534 -17.58 8.13 -24.17
CA VAL A 534 -17.59 8.83 -25.46
C VAL A 534 -18.75 8.37 -26.34
N LEU A 535 -19.02 7.07 -26.37
CA LEU A 535 -20.12 6.47 -27.12
C LEU A 535 -21.49 6.64 -26.43
N ARG A 536 -21.52 7.21 -25.22
CA ARG A 536 -22.73 7.42 -24.41
C ARG A 536 -23.58 6.16 -24.27
N LEU A 537 -22.92 5.04 -23.98
CA LEU A 537 -23.63 3.77 -23.80
C LEU A 537 -24.62 3.86 -22.63
N PRO A 538 -25.83 3.31 -22.80
CA PRO A 538 -26.89 3.37 -21.79
C PRO A 538 -26.55 2.61 -20.50
#